data_a02991adfffe7d9ac1b7fcf1db04e4c8
#
_entry.id   a02991adfffe7d9ac1b7fcf1db04e4c8
#
_cell.length_a   1.000
_cell.length_b   1.000
_cell.length_c   1.000
_cell.angle_alpha   90.00
_cell.angle_beta   90.00
_cell.angle_gamma   90.00
#
_symmetry.space_group_name_H-M   'P 1'
#
loop_
_entity.id
_entity.type
_entity.pdbx_description
1 polymer ?
#
loop_
_entity_poly.entity_id
_entity_poly.type
_entity_poly.pdbx_seq_one_letter_code
_entity_poly.pdbx_strand_id
1 'polypeptide(L)'
;MWWNRISEALNDKILVIVGIIAGVVALAVIVGFIGQGNVRHVQIFFQEKIEQTVAFREVDGKVKLVGLKGIGGDDNPTLIIRTGFAYVLTVVNEGTTFHRLYIEGLEIQTDLLEPGQQDTIIIYPTEKGTYNYYDKRQFLRQLGQIKVVTVVPADEFEGFLKDMI
;
A
#
# COMPACT_ATOMS: atom_id res chain seq x y z
N MET A 1 -28.69 -44.49 -39.59
CA MET A 1 -28.26 -44.52 -38.18
C MET A 1 -26.82 -44.06 -37.96
N TRP A 2 -25.92 -44.20 -38.91
CA TRP A 2 -24.49 -43.81 -38.80
C TRP A 2 -24.25 -42.29 -39.01
N TRP A 3 -25.01 -41.68 -39.90
CA TRP A 3 -24.94 -40.25 -40.22
C TRP A 3 -25.33 -39.31 -39.06
N ASN A 4 -26.27 -39.70 -38.21
CA ASN A 4 -26.68 -38.86 -37.05
C ASN A 4 -25.57 -38.75 -36.00
N ARG A 5 -24.79 -39.82 -35.77
CA ARG A 5 -23.68 -39.76 -34.82
C ARG A 5 -22.50 -38.90 -35.29
N ILE A 6 -22.29 -38.85 -36.61
CA ILE A 6 -21.22 -38.00 -37.17
C ILE A 6 -21.63 -36.52 -37.08
N SER A 7 -22.89 -36.18 -37.33
CA SER A 7 -23.39 -34.82 -37.22
C SER A 7 -23.42 -34.32 -35.77
N GLU A 8 -23.77 -35.15 -34.81
CA GLU A 8 -23.70 -34.82 -33.37
C GLU A 8 -22.25 -34.59 -32.90
N ALA A 9 -21.33 -35.50 -33.26
CA ALA A 9 -19.93 -35.36 -32.90
C ALA A 9 -19.26 -34.13 -33.57
N LEU A 10 -19.71 -33.75 -34.78
CA LEU A 10 -19.23 -32.53 -35.45
C LEU A 10 -19.78 -31.27 -34.79
N ASN A 11 -21.04 -31.33 -34.32
CA ASN A 11 -21.69 -30.25 -33.62
C ASN A 11 -21.03 -29.97 -32.25
N ASP A 12 -20.70 -31.01 -31.50
CA ASP A 12 -20.01 -30.91 -30.22
C ASP A 12 -18.60 -30.33 -30.38
N LYS A 13 -17.85 -30.75 -31.40
CA LYS A 13 -16.53 -30.20 -31.70
C LYS A 13 -16.59 -28.71 -32.09
N ILE A 14 -17.60 -28.34 -32.88
CA ILE A 14 -17.82 -26.93 -33.26
C ILE A 14 -18.17 -26.10 -32.01
N LEU A 15 -19.02 -26.59 -31.14
CA LEU A 15 -19.36 -25.88 -29.88
C LEU A 15 -18.15 -25.68 -28.98
N VAL A 16 -17.27 -26.67 -28.85
CA VAL A 16 -16.01 -26.53 -28.09
C VAL A 16 -15.09 -25.51 -28.71
N ILE A 17 -14.92 -25.51 -30.04
CA ILE A 17 -14.08 -24.54 -30.76
C ILE A 17 -14.65 -23.13 -30.57
N VAL A 18 -15.94 -22.94 -30.74
CA VAL A 18 -16.61 -21.61 -30.52
C VAL A 18 -16.44 -21.15 -29.08
N GLY A 19 -16.56 -22.03 -28.10
CA GLY A 19 -16.34 -21.73 -26.70
C GLY A 19 -14.90 -21.27 -26.40
N ILE A 20 -13.90 -21.94 -26.99
CA ILE A 20 -12.48 -21.56 -26.85
C ILE A 20 -12.23 -20.19 -27.50
N ILE A 21 -12.74 -19.96 -28.70
CA ILE A 21 -12.58 -18.66 -29.40
C ILE A 21 -13.23 -17.54 -28.59
N ALA A 22 -14.45 -17.74 -28.11
CA ALA A 22 -15.14 -16.77 -27.28
C ALA A 22 -14.36 -16.45 -25.98
N GLY A 23 -13.80 -17.48 -25.35
CA GLY A 23 -12.95 -17.32 -24.15
C GLY A 23 -11.68 -16.53 -24.43
N VAL A 24 -11.00 -16.79 -25.54
CA VAL A 24 -9.78 -16.08 -25.95
C VAL A 24 -10.10 -14.61 -26.28
N VAL A 25 -11.21 -14.36 -26.99
CA VAL A 25 -11.65 -12.97 -27.30
C VAL A 25 -12.00 -12.21 -26.02
N ALA A 26 -12.73 -12.84 -25.10
CA ALA A 26 -13.07 -12.23 -23.82
C ALA A 26 -11.79 -11.87 -23.01
N LEU A 27 -10.82 -12.80 -22.97
CA LEU A 27 -9.54 -12.57 -22.30
C LEU A 27 -8.75 -11.44 -22.97
N ALA A 28 -8.71 -11.40 -24.31
CA ALA A 28 -8.04 -10.34 -25.05
C ALA A 28 -8.67 -8.97 -24.82
N VAL A 29 -9.99 -8.89 -24.72
CA VAL A 29 -10.73 -7.66 -24.37
C VAL A 29 -10.37 -7.22 -22.95
N ILE A 30 -10.37 -8.13 -21.97
CA ILE A 30 -9.99 -7.83 -20.59
C ILE A 30 -8.54 -7.33 -20.52
N VAL A 31 -7.60 -8.03 -21.16
CA VAL A 31 -6.18 -7.64 -21.18
C VAL A 31 -5.99 -6.32 -21.93
N GLY A 32 -6.71 -6.09 -23.04
CA GLY A 32 -6.69 -4.83 -23.77
C GLY A 32 -7.20 -3.65 -22.94
N PHE A 33 -8.27 -3.84 -22.17
CA PHE A 33 -8.77 -2.82 -21.26
C PHE A 33 -7.78 -2.51 -20.14
N ILE A 34 -7.15 -3.53 -19.55
CA ILE A 34 -6.13 -3.36 -18.51
C ILE A 34 -4.88 -2.70 -19.10
N GLY A 35 -4.46 -3.11 -20.31
CA GLY A 35 -3.24 -2.60 -20.96
C GLY A 35 -3.34 -1.17 -21.48
N GLN A 36 -4.53 -0.65 -21.75
CA GLN A 36 -4.72 0.73 -22.22
C GLN A 36 -4.70 1.79 -21.11
N GLY A 37 -4.40 1.39 -19.87
CA GLY A 37 -4.27 2.34 -18.74
C GLY A 37 -5.60 3.02 -18.32
N ASN A 38 -6.72 2.66 -18.93
CA ASN A 38 -8.06 3.17 -18.58
C ASN A 38 -8.61 2.53 -17.29
N VAL A 39 -7.98 1.48 -16.79
CA VAL A 39 -8.24 0.93 -15.47
C VAL A 39 -7.23 1.51 -14.49
N ARG A 40 -7.26 2.82 -14.32
CA ARG A 40 -6.70 3.44 -13.13
C ARG A 40 -7.60 2.99 -11.97
N HIS A 41 -7.12 2.07 -11.16
CA HIS A 41 -7.76 1.58 -9.94
C HIS A 41 -8.83 0.49 -10.13
N VAL A 42 -8.42 -0.71 -10.51
CA VAL A 42 -9.11 -1.90 -10.02
C VAL A 42 -8.71 -2.08 -8.53
N GLN A 43 -9.18 -1.19 -7.68
CA GLN A 43 -9.07 -1.31 -6.21
C GLN A 43 -9.79 -2.56 -5.67
N ILE A 44 -10.48 -3.31 -6.53
CA ILE A 44 -11.34 -4.42 -6.14
C ILE A 44 -10.54 -5.63 -5.65
N PHE A 45 -9.25 -5.77 -6.01
CA PHE A 45 -8.49 -6.97 -5.66
C PHE A 45 -7.12 -6.75 -5.01
N PHE A 46 -6.48 -5.59 -5.20
CA PHE A 46 -5.18 -5.31 -4.60
C PHE A 46 -5.12 -3.86 -4.15
N GLN A 47 -5.21 -3.66 -2.85
CA GLN A 47 -4.95 -2.35 -2.29
C GLN A 47 -3.47 -2.00 -2.55
N GLU A 48 -3.22 -0.86 -3.20
CA GLU A 48 -1.86 -0.38 -3.39
C GLU A 48 -1.16 -0.24 -2.03
N LYS A 49 0.07 -0.75 -1.95
CA LYS A 49 0.87 -0.73 -0.74
C LYS A 49 2.00 0.27 -0.86
N ILE A 50 2.18 1.06 0.18
CA ILE A 50 3.36 1.89 0.35
C ILE A 50 4.21 1.25 1.44
N GLU A 51 5.41 0.80 1.11
CA GLU A 51 6.32 0.15 2.05
C GLU A 51 7.44 1.10 2.42
N GLN A 52 7.64 1.29 3.71
CA GLN A 52 8.72 2.10 4.26
C GLN A 52 9.38 1.37 5.43
N THR A 53 10.68 1.63 5.61
CA THR A 53 11.44 1.05 6.72
C THR A 53 12.13 2.18 7.48
N VAL A 54 12.02 2.14 8.79
CA VAL A 54 12.66 3.06 9.73
C VAL A 54 13.42 2.27 10.78
N ALA A 55 14.43 2.90 11.39
CA ALA A 55 15.18 2.27 12.47
C ALA A 55 15.28 3.19 13.69
N PHE A 56 15.15 2.63 14.88
CA PHE A 56 15.60 3.27 16.09
C PHE A 56 17.13 3.29 16.13
N ARG A 57 17.72 4.45 16.29
CA ARG A 57 19.17 4.65 16.47
C ARG A 57 19.45 5.59 17.61
N GLU A 58 20.58 5.36 18.29
CA GLU A 58 21.12 6.30 19.25
C GLU A 58 22.11 7.23 18.54
N VAL A 59 21.75 8.51 18.44
CA VAL A 59 22.58 9.56 17.85
C VAL A 59 22.80 10.64 18.89
N ASP A 60 24.07 10.93 19.24
CA ASP A 60 24.44 11.89 20.27
C ASP A 60 23.75 11.65 21.63
N GLY A 61 23.63 10.40 22.03
CA GLY A 61 22.98 9.98 23.28
C GLY A 61 21.47 10.19 23.32
N LYS A 62 20.85 10.41 22.16
CA LYS A 62 19.40 10.55 22.00
C LYS A 62 18.87 9.51 21.05
N VAL A 63 17.79 8.87 21.42
CA VAL A 63 17.07 7.95 20.52
C VAL A 63 16.36 8.76 19.45
N LYS A 64 16.56 8.36 18.21
CA LYS A 64 15.93 8.91 17.02
C LYS A 64 15.36 7.79 16.15
N LEU A 65 14.36 8.12 15.36
CA LEU A 65 13.89 7.25 14.29
C LEU A 65 14.52 7.74 12.98
N VAL A 66 15.20 6.84 12.25
CA VAL A 66 15.93 7.19 11.01
C VAL A 66 15.31 6.42 9.84
N GLY A 67 15.10 7.09 8.71
CA GLY A 67 14.59 6.43 7.50
C GLY A 67 15.66 5.54 6.87
N LEU A 68 15.29 4.28 6.53
CA LEU A 68 16.19 3.32 5.87
C LEU A 68 15.78 3.06 4.42
N LYS A 69 14.49 2.84 4.17
CA LYS A 69 13.95 2.50 2.84
C LYS A 69 12.66 3.26 2.59
N GLY A 70 12.54 3.86 1.42
CA GLY A 70 11.35 4.61 1.00
C GLY A 70 11.18 5.96 1.70
N ILE A 71 12.13 6.35 2.53
CA ILE A 71 12.20 7.62 3.26
C ILE A 71 13.65 8.10 3.18
N GLY A 72 13.87 9.42 3.02
CA GLY A 72 15.21 9.99 3.15
C GLY A 72 15.81 9.69 4.52
N GLY A 73 17.14 9.63 4.61
CA GLY A 73 17.87 9.30 5.84
C GLY A 73 17.80 10.36 6.95
N ASP A 74 16.75 11.18 6.98
CA ASP A 74 16.53 12.22 7.98
C ASP A 74 16.22 11.62 9.35
N ASP A 75 16.64 12.33 10.38
CA ASP A 75 16.32 12.02 11.77
C ASP A 75 14.86 12.41 12.07
N ASN A 76 14.11 11.48 12.65
CA ASN A 76 12.71 11.68 13.02
C ASN A 76 11.85 12.20 11.86
N PRO A 77 11.80 11.47 10.72
CA PRO A 77 11.18 11.96 9.50
C PRO A 77 9.68 12.17 9.65
N THR A 78 9.13 13.11 8.91
CA THR A 78 7.69 13.15 8.70
C THR A 78 7.31 12.10 7.66
N LEU A 79 6.57 11.08 8.09
CA LEU A 79 6.08 10.02 7.22
C LEU A 79 4.83 10.51 6.49
N ILE A 80 4.88 10.52 5.15
CA ILE A 80 3.73 10.96 4.34
C ILE A 80 3.05 9.72 3.77
N ILE A 81 1.79 9.53 4.12
CA ILE A 81 0.96 8.42 3.65
C ILE A 81 -0.32 8.94 2.98
N ARG A 82 -0.97 8.11 2.19
CA ARG A 82 -2.15 8.51 1.42
C ARG A 82 -3.38 7.73 1.85
N THR A 83 -4.53 8.40 1.88
CA THR A 83 -5.81 7.70 2.07
C THR A 83 -6.06 6.70 0.96
N GLY A 84 -6.67 5.56 1.28
CA GLY A 84 -6.97 4.50 0.32
C GLY A 84 -5.81 3.54 0.00
N PHE A 85 -4.61 3.78 0.55
CA PHE A 85 -3.45 2.90 0.41
C PHE A 85 -3.18 2.15 1.70
N ALA A 86 -2.71 0.90 1.59
CA ALA A 86 -2.15 0.20 2.74
C ALA A 86 -0.72 0.71 2.97
N TYR A 87 -0.47 1.29 4.12
CA TYR A 87 0.87 1.72 4.51
C TYR A 87 1.52 0.65 5.40
N VAL A 88 2.58 0.06 4.90
CA VAL A 88 3.35 -0.99 5.57
C VAL A 88 4.63 -0.37 6.12
N LEU A 89 4.70 -0.20 7.43
CA LEU A 89 5.87 0.37 8.10
C LEU A 89 6.61 -0.73 8.84
N THR A 90 7.83 -1.02 8.39
CA THR A 90 8.76 -1.89 9.11
C THR A 90 9.63 -1.03 10.02
N VAL A 91 9.68 -1.40 11.29
CA VAL A 91 10.46 -0.72 12.32
C VAL A 91 11.54 -1.66 12.81
N VAL A 92 12.79 -1.25 12.71
CA VAL A 92 13.97 -2.01 13.14
C VAL A 92 14.54 -1.36 14.41
N ASN A 93 15.01 -2.14 15.34
CA ASN A 93 15.76 -1.62 16.48
C ASN A 93 17.27 -1.81 16.21
N GLU A 94 17.95 -0.76 15.76
CA GLU A 94 19.41 -0.72 15.62
C GLU A 94 20.10 -0.09 16.85
N GLY A 95 19.34 0.23 17.89
CA GLY A 95 19.85 0.74 19.15
C GLY A 95 20.34 -0.38 20.08
N THR A 96 20.74 0.02 21.28
CA THR A 96 21.26 -0.90 22.33
C THR A 96 20.24 -1.21 23.41
N THR A 97 19.11 -0.51 23.42
CA THR A 97 18.03 -0.65 24.40
C THR A 97 16.72 -1.10 23.75
N PHE A 98 15.73 -1.46 24.56
CA PHE A 98 14.40 -1.84 24.05
C PHE A 98 13.62 -0.60 23.59
N HIS A 99 12.93 -0.71 22.45
CA HIS A 99 12.09 0.35 21.90
C HIS A 99 10.72 -0.17 21.50
N ARG A 100 9.72 0.74 21.47
CA ARG A 100 8.39 0.47 20.95
C ARG A 100 7.85 1.70 20.28
N LEU A 101 7.60 1.63 18.97
CA LEU A 101 6.92 2.69 18.25
C LEU A 101 5.43 2.69 18.60
N TYR A 102 4.91 3.85 18.95
CA TYR A 102 3.48 4.07 19.19
C TYR A 102 3.02 5.29 18.40
N ILE A 103 1.87 5.15 17.72
CA ILE A 103 1.24 6.21 16.91
C ILE A 103 -0.03 6.66 17.62
N GLU A 104 0.01 7.84 18.17
CA GLU A 104 -1.10 8.45 18.88
C GLU A 104 -2.24 8.80 17.92
N GLY A 105 -3.49 8.54 18.36
CA GLY A 105 -4.70 8.80 17.57
C GLY A 105 -5.06 7.70 16.56
N LEU A 106 -4.12 6.80 16.23
CA LEU A 106 -4.42 5.57 15.52
C LEU A 106 -4.41 4.35 16.44
N GLU A 107 -3.92 4.50 17.66
CA GLU A 107 -3.76 3.44 18.66
C GLU A 107 -2.98 2.21 18.15
N ILE A 108 -2.08 2.45 17.19
CA ILE A 108 -1.23 1.42 16.58
C ILE A 108 0.15 1.48 17.22
N GLN A 109 0.71 0.31 17.51
CA GLN A 109 2.06 0.19 18.06
C GLN A 109 2.75 -1.07 17.57
N THR A 110 4.07 -1.05 17.56
CA THR A 110 4.88 -2.26 17.35
C THR A 110 4.89 -3.13 18.61
N ASP A 111 5.35 -4.35 18.49
CA ASP A 111 5.84 -5.12 19.63
C ASP A 111 7.00 -4.41 20.31
N LEU A 112 7.37 -4.89 21.50
CA LEU A 112 8.57 -4.42 22.19
C LEU A 112 9.79 -5.00 21.46
N LEU A 113 10.55 -4.12 20.80
CA LEU A 113 11.69 -4.52 19.99
C LEU A 113 12.96 -4.56 20.85
N GLU A 114 13.57 -5.74 20.95
CA GLU A 114 14.92 -5.90 21.47
C GLU A 114 15.97 -5.39 20.46
N PRO A 115 17.20 -5.10 20.88
CA PRO A 115 18.27 -4.77 19.96
C PRO A 115 18.42 -5.80 18.83
N GLY A 116 18.39 -5.32 17.58
CA GLY A 116 18.44 -6.14 16.36
C GLY A 116 17.10 -6.75 15.92
N GLN A 117 16.02 -6.58 16.67
CA GLN A 117 14.69 -7.05 16.25
C GLN A 117 13.98 -6.04 15.35
N GLN A 118 13.00 -6.54 14.61
CA GLN A 118 12.10 -5.74 13.78
C GLN A 118 10.67 -6.21 13.92
N ASP A 119 9.74 -5.29 13.66
CA ASP A 119 8.31 -5.56 13.55
C ASP A 119 7.71 -4.76 12.41
N THR A 120 6.57 -5.21 11.89
CA THR A 120 5.88 -4.57 10.77
C THR A 120 4.45 -4.28 11.13
N ILE A 121 4.09 -3.02 11.10
CA ILE A 121 2.71 -2.56 11.31
C ILE A 121 2.09 -2.13 9.99
N ILE A 122 0.78 -2.36 9.84
CA ILE A 122 0.02 -1.99 8.66
C ILE A 122 -1.04 -0.96 9.07
N ILE A 123 -1.04 0.18 8.39
CA ILE A 123 -1.94 1.29 8.65
C ILE A 123 -2.84 1.46 7.42
N TYR A 124 -4.15 1.54 7.64
CA TYR A 124 -5.16 1.81 6.62
C TYR A 124 -5.80 3.18 6.88
N PRO A 125 -5.18 4.28 6.42
CA PRO A 125 -5.70 5.61 6.69
C PRO A 125 -6.96 5.86 5.87
N THR A 126 -8.05 6.17 6.54
CA THR A 126 -9.35 6.50 5.92
C THR A 126 -9.56 8.01 5.81
N GLU A 127 -8.96 8.78 6.71
CA GLU A 127 -9.16 10.22 6.80
C GLU A 127 -7.81 10.96 6.80
N LYS A 128 -7.81 12.17 6.23
CA LYS A 128 -6.66 13.07 6.31
C LYS A 128 -6.42 13.51 7.74
N GLY A 129 -5.16 13.63 8.12
CA GLY A 129 -4.80 14.05 9.47
C GLY A 129 -3.30 14.07 9.70
N THR A 130 -2.92 14.52 10.87
CA THR A 130 -1.52 14.46 11.35
C THR A 130 -1.52 13.73 12.68
N TYR A 131 -0.72 12.68 12.77
CA TYR A 131 -0.61 11.81 13.93
C TYR A 131 0.83 11.84 14.42
N ASN A 132 1.02 12.02 15.72
CA ASN A 132 2.35 11.98 16.30
C ASN A 132 2.79 10.54 16.55
N TYR A 133 4.06 10.24 16.37
CA TYR A 133 4.62 8.98 16.79
C TYR A 133 5.69 9.16 17.87
N TYR A 134 5.76 8.18 18.76
CA TYR A 134 6.53 8.23 19.99
C TYR A 134 7.34 6.95 20.19
N ASP A 135 8.43 7.06 20.96
CA ASP A 135 8.99 5.90 21.63
C ASP A 135 8.31 5.71 23.00
N LYS A 136 7.46 4.69 23.09
CA LYS A 136 6.67 4.42 24.31
C LYS A 136 7.53 4.03 25.53
N ARG A 137 8.77 3.57 25.30
CA ARG A 137 9.71 3.21 26.37
C ARG A 137 10.43 4.40 26.96
N GLN A 138 10.54 5.51 26.22
CA GLN A 138 11.20 6.73 26.67
C GLN A 138 10.18 7.84 27.03
N PHE A 139 9.35 7.60 28.03
CA PHE A 139 8.41 8.58 28.60
C PHE A 139 7.56 9.30 27.52
N LEU A 140 7.07 8.58 26.53
CA LEU A 140 6.26 9.14 25.44
C LEU A 140 6.96 10.32 24.75
N ARG A 141 8.26 10.24 24.55
CA ARG A 141 8.98 11.24 23.81
C ARG A 141 8.52 11.25 22.36
N GLN A 142 7.93 12.36 21.93
CA GLN A 142 7.59 12.56 20.53
C GLN A 142 8.87 12.51 19.68
N LEU A 143 8.87 11.62 18.67
CA LEU A 143 9.96 11.51 17.72
C LEU A 143 9.63 12.26 16.43
N GLY A 144 8.39 12.14 15.92
CA GLY A 144 8.00 12.80 14.68
C GLY A 144 6.50 12.66 14.41
N GLN A 145 6.13 12.77 13.13
CA GLN A 145 4.73 12.80 12.71
C GLN A 145 4.48 11.93 11.48
N ILE A 146 3.26 11.40 11.40
CA ILE A 146 2.68 10.79 10.20
C ILE A 146 1.65 11.77 9.65
N LYS A 147 1.80 12.17 8.40
CA LYS A 147 0.86 13.05 7.71
C LYS A 147 0.08 12.25 6.68
N VAL A 148 -1.22 12.10 6.92
CA VAL A 148 -2.15 11.47 5.96
C VAL A 148 -2.68 12.55 5.02
N VAL A 149 -2.46 12.36 3.72
CA VAL A 149 -2.95 13.25 2.67
C VAL A 149 -3.98 12.52 1.80
N THR A 150 -4.96 13.26 1.29
CA THR A 150 -5.91 12.73 0.31
C THR A 150 -5.29 12.79 -1.07
N VAL A 151 -5.47 11.75 -1.87
CA VAL A 151 -5.17 11.80 -3.30
C VAL A 151 -6.31 12.55 -3.97
N VAL A 152 -6.03 13.71 -4.54
CA VAL A 152 -6.98 14.40 -5.40
C VAL A 152 -6.88 13.77 -6.78
N PRO A 153 -7.96 13.21 -7.35
CA PRO A 153 -7.97 12.73 -8.72
C PRO A 153 -7.55 13.83 -9.70
N ALA A 154 -6.86 13.46 -10.78
CA ALA A 154 -6.32 14.44 -11.74
C ALA A 154 -7.43 15.25 -12.45
N ASP A 155 -8.61 14.68 -12.60
CA ASP A 155 -9.81 15.30 -13.15
C ASP A 155 -10.37 16.40 -12.23
N GLU A 156 -10.35 16.23 -10.93
CA GLU A 156 -10.71 17.29 -9.96
C GLU A 156 -9.70 18.42 -9.96
N PHE A 157 -8.41 18.11 -10.18
CA PHE A 157 -7.34 19.10 -10.24
C PHE A 157 -7.47 19.99 -11.49
N GLU A 158 -7.86 19.43 -12.64
CA GLU A 158 -8.16 20.20 -13.86
C GLU A 158 -9.39 21.11 -13.67
N GLY A 159 -10.41 20.66 -12.94
CA GLY A 159 -11.58 21.48 -12.57
C GLY A 159 -11.15 22.68 -11.73
N PHE A 160 -10.35 22.45 -10.70
CA PHE A 160 -9.84 23.50 -9.81
C PHE A 160 -8.98 24.55 -10.55
N LEU A 161 -8.18 24.15 -11.54
CA LEU A 161 -7.40 25.08 -12.37
C LEU A 161 -8.26 25.94 -13.28
N LYS A 162 -9.40 25.41 -13.79
CA LYS A 162 -10.33 26.17 -14.63
C LYS A 162 -11.09 27.25 -13.87
N ASP A 163 -11.35 27.02 -12.58
CA ASP A 163 -12.05 27.99 -11.73
C ASP A 163 -11.12 29.11 -11.21
N MET A 164 -9.80 28.97 -11.42
CA MET A 164 -8.79 29.95 -11.01
C MET A 164 -8.35 30.91 -12.14
N ILE A 165 -8.77 30.69 -13.38
CA ILE A 165 -8.45 31.50 -14.57
C ILE A 165 -9.69 32.21 -15.05
#